data_434ea63705b38157fd45544558d67c92
#
_entry.id   434ea63705b38157fd45544558d67c92
#
_cell.length_a   1.000
_cell.length_b   1.000
_cell.length_c   1.000
_cell.angle_alpha   90.00
_cell.angle_beta   90.00
_cell.angle_gamma   90.00
#
_symmetry.space_group_name_H-M   'P 1'
#
loop_
_entity.id
_entity.type
_entity.pdbx_description
1 polymer ?
#
loop_
_entity_poly.entity_id
_entity_poly.type
_entity_poly.pdbx_seq_one_letter_code
_entity_poly.pdbx_strand_id
1 'polypeptide(L)'
;MENKETFNSIANEYEKYRPTYPNEMYNDIFDYSNLDREDKILEIGCGTGQATGGMVERDYKQITCIEYGDRLAQFTAEKFKSYETIKVINSSFEEWNGEGGPFKLAISGTAFHFIEPKFGYRKVWELLESSGSIAFFWTIHVPMFDELHNEIRSHYKELAPHLDDSSFQTPEETIEERRAITEETGIFTNVVVREYSEILTYSSSDYVALLNTNSKHRQLPNEQKDILLNKIKNSIDRSGGTICKEHRVALFLGRKLL
;
A
#
# COMPACT_ATOMS: atom_id res chain seq x y z
N MET A 1 -12.69 11.15 2.63
CA MET A 1 -13.22 10.80 1.28
C MET A 1 -12.34 11.34 0.15
N GLU A 2 -11.86 12.58 0.20
CA GLU A 2 -11.04 13.20 -0.87
C GLU A 2 -9.76 12.44 -1.26
N ASN A 3 -9.11 11.75 -0.33
CA ASN A 3 -7.86 11.03 -0.62
C ASN A 3 -8.04 9.73 -1.44
N LYS A 4 -9.18 9.06 -1.32
CA LYS A 4 -9.46 7.81 -2.07
C LYS A 4 -9.66 8.08 -3.57
N GLU A 5 -10.23 9.23 -3.95
CA GLU A 5 -10.51 9.60 -5.34
C GLU A 5 -9.25 10.02 -6.13
N THR A 6 -8.22 10.48 -5.43
CA THR A 6 -7.01 11.03 -6.06
C THR A 6 -6.24 10.00 -6.88
N PHE A 7 -6.27 8.72 -6.52
CA PHE A 7 -5.57 7.64 -7.20
C PHE A 7 -6.27 7.17 -8.48
N ASN A 8 -7.58 7.34 -8.54
CA ASN A 8 -8.41 6.82 -9.61
C ASN A 8 -8.05 7.34 -11.01
N SER A 9 -7.50 8.56 -11.11
CA SER A 9 -7.16 9.20 -12.40
C SER A 9 -5.78 8.84 -12.96
N ILE A 10 -4.96 8.06 -12.23
CA ILE A 10 -3.55 7.79 -12.55
C ILE A 10 -3.16 6.30 -12.48
N ALA A 11 -4.10 5.41 -12.77
CA ALA A 11 -3.88 3.97 -12.64
C ALA A 11 -2.62 3.47 -13.39
N ASN A 12 -2.39 3.97 -14.62
CA ASN A 12 -1.23 3.56 -15.43
C ASN A 12 0.10 4.06 -14.84
N GLU A 13 0.15 5.31 -14.39
CA GLU A 13 1.33 5.89 -13.74
C GLU A 13 1.59 5.21 -12.40
N TYR A 14 0.54 4.94 -11.64
CA TYR A 14 0.62 4.24 -10.36
C TYR A 14 1.22 2.86 -10.56
N GLU A 15 0.70 2.06 -11.49
CA GLU A 15 1.21 0.73 -11.82
C GLU A 15 2.68 0.75 -12.25
N LYS A 16 3.07 1.75 -13.07
CA LYS A 16 4.41 1.83 -13.64
C LYS A 16 5.48 2.23 -12.64
N TYR A 17 5.18 3.18 -11.74
CA TYR A 17 6.21 3.84 -10.94
C TYR A 17 6.22 3.44 -9.47
N ARG A 18 5.14 2.87 -8.94
CA ARG A 18 5.13 2.37 -7.57
C ARG A 18 5.90 1.05 -7.46
N PRO A 19 6.79 0.90 -6.47
CA PRO A 19 7.48 -0.35 -6.25
C PRO A 19 6.49 -1.46 -5.89
N THR A 20 6.81 -2.68 -6.29
CA THR A 20 6.10 -3.90 -5.89
C THR A 20 6.52 -4.31 -4.48
N TYR A 21 5.83 -5.31 -3.92
CA TYR A 21 6.15 -5.81 -2.59
C TYR A 21 7.21 -6.93 -2.64
N PRO A 22 8.06 -7.04 -1.59
CA PRO A 22 9.14 -8.03 -1.55
C PRO A 22 8.63 -9.47 -1.64
N ASN A 23 9.40 -10.33 -2.31
CA ASN A 23 9.06 -11.75 -2.47
C ASN A 23 8.98 -12.50 -1.12
N GLU A 24 9.89 -12.18 -0.22
CA GLU A 24 9.95 -12.75 1.13
C GLU A 24 8.68 -12.46 1.92
N MET A 25 8.07 -11.29 1.73
CA MET A 25 6.82 -10.92 2.37
C MET A 25 5.69 -11.92 2.06
N TYR A 26 5.57 -12.33 0.80
CA TYR A 26 4.54 -13.30 0.41
C TYR A 26 4.79 -14.68 1.03
N ASN A 27 6.04 -15.12 1.11
CA ASN A 27 6.38 -16.39 1.77
C ASN A 27 5.98 -16.35 3.25
N ASP A 28 6.29 -15.25 3.95
CA ASP A 28 5.89 -15.08 5.36
C ASP A 28 4.35 -15.06 5.54
N ILE A 29 3.60 -14.47 4.60
CA ILE A 29 2.14 -14.49 4.59
C ILE A 29 1.62 -15.92 4.46
N PHE A 30 2.14 -16.70 3.52
CA PHE A 30 1.69 -18.07 3.27
C PHE A 30 2.01 -19.00 4.44
N ASP A 31 3.23 -18.92 4.96
CA ASP A 31 3.67 -19.72 6.11
C ASP A 31 2.86 -19.40 7.37
N TYR A 32 2.64 -18.10 7.64
CA TYR A 32 1.84 -17.69 8.80
C TYR A 32 0.40 -18.13 8.69
N SER A 33 -0.22 -17.96 7.53
CA SER A 33 -1.65 -18.24 7.32
C SER A 33 -1.93 -19.73 7.10
N ASN A 34 -0.89 -20.55 6.86
CA ASN A 34 -1.03 -21.93 6.42
C ASN A 34 -2.02 -22.04 5.26
N LEU A 35 -1.72 -21.26 4.20
CA LEU A 35 -2.61 -21.03 3.07
C LEU A 35 -2.46 -22.13 2.00
N ASP A 36 -3.56 -22.76 1.64
CA ASP A 36 -3.66 -23.68 0.51
C ASP A 36 -4.06 -22.94 -0.78
N ARG A 37 -3.79 -23.55 -1.95
CA ARG A 37 -4.06 -22.94 -3.27
C ARG A 37 -5.54 -22.66 -3.54
N GLU A 38 -6.41 -23.45 -2.95
CA GLU A 38 -7.87 -23.36 -3.09
C GLU A 38 -8.52 -22.46 -2.02
N ASP A 39 -7.73 -21.96 -1.07
CA ASP A 39 -8.23 -21.08 -0.05
C ASP A 39 -8.64 -19.71 -0.61
N LYS A 40 -9.73 -19.19 -0.08
CA LYS A 40 -10.26 -17.90 -0.51
C LYS A 40 -9.52 -16.75 0.17
N ILE A 41 -9.12 -15.78 -0.64
CA ILE A 41 -8.42 -14.57 -0.22
C ILE A 41 -9.31 -13.36 -0.47
N LEU A 42 -9.41 -12.49 0.53
CA LEU A 42 -10.00 -11.16 0.41
C LEU A 42 -8.89 -10.13 0.29
N GLU A 43 -8.90 -9.31 -0.74
CA GLU A 43 -8.02 -8.14 -0.85
C GLU A 43 -8.82 -6.85 -0.72
N ILE A 44 -8.45 -6.00 0.25
CA ILE A 44 -9.14 -4.74 0.56
C ILE A 44 -8.30 -3.58 0.04
N GLY A 45 -8.85 -2.83 -0.93
CA GLY A 45 -8.17 -1.73 -1.60
C GLY A 45 -7.09 -2.22 -2.55
N CYS A 46 -7.46 -3.04 -3.54
CA CYS A 46 -6.48 -3.67 -4.43
C CYS A 46 -5.75 -2.69 -5.37
N GLY A 47 -6.26 -1.47 -5.54
CA GLY A 47 -5.64 -0.47 -6.41
C GLY A 47 -5.48 -0.97 -7.84
N THR A 48 -4.25 -0.99 -8.35
CA THR A 48 -3.89 -1.55 -9.68
C THR A 48 -3.56 -3.05 -9.63
N GLY A 49 -3.85 -3.71 -8.50
CA GLY A 49 -3.63 -5.15 -8.34
C GLY A 49 -2.17 -5.56 -8.19
N GLN A 50 -1.35 -4.74 -7.53
CA GLN A 50 0.05 -5.09 -7.27
C GLN A 50 0.17 -6.25 -6.29
N ALA A 51 -0.58 -6.23 -5.19
CA ALA A 51 -0.57 -7.32 -4.23
C ALA A 51 -1.30 -8.56 -4.80
N THR A 52 -2.42 -8.38 -5.52
CA THR A 52 -3.08 -9.43 -6.30
C THR A 52 -2.07 -10.14 -7.22
N GLY A 53 -1.25 -9.37 -7.97
CA GLY A 53 -0.23 -9.92 -8.88
C GLY A 53 0.76 -10.81 -8.16
N GLY A 54 1.27 -10.38 -7.02
CA GLY A 54 2.19 -11.17 -6.21
C GLY A 54 1.59 -12.49 -5.69
N MET A 55 0.27 -12.54 -5.41
CA MET A 55 -0.43 -13.77 -5.08
C MET A 55 -0.57 -14.68 -6.31
N VAL A 56 -0.96 -14.12 -7.45
CA VAL A 56 -1.16 -14.86 -8.71
C VAL A 56 0.14 -15.50 -9.22
N GLU A 57 1.27 -14.79 -9.15
CA GLU A 57 2.59 -15.30 -9.51
C GLU A 57 2.99 -16.55 -8.70
N ARG A 58 2.39 -16.72 -7.53
CA ARG A 58 2.60 -17.87 -6.63
C ARG A 58 1.46 -18.87 -6.65
N ASP A 59 0.62 -18.79 -7.69
CA ASP A 59 -0.48 -19.70 -7.96
C ASP A 59 -1.67 -19.64 -6.97
N TYR A 60 -1.80 -18.54 -6.20
CA TYR A 60 -2.99 -18.25 -5.39
C TYR A 60 -3.94 -17.37 -6.19
N LYS A 61 -5.10 -17.94 -6.59
CA LYS A 61 -6.00 -17.30 -7.57
C LYS A 61 -7.45 -17.18 -7.10
N GLN A 62 -7.80 -17.71 -5.93
CA GLN A 62 -9.15 -17.58 -5.36
C GLN A 62 -9.29 -16.24 -4.63
N ILE A 63 -9.27 -15.12 -5.37
CA ILE A 63 -9.15 -13.79 -4.80
C ILE A 63 -10.42 -12.96 -5.06
N THR A 64 -10.97 -12.38 -4.01
CA THR A 64 -12.00 -11.34 -4.10
C THR A 64 -11.36 -10.00 -3.74
N CYS A 65 -11.27 -9.09 -4.71
CA CYS A 65 -10.70 -7.76 -4.56
C CYS A 65 -11.82 -6.73 -4.39
N ILE A 66 -11.74 -5.89 -3.37
CA ILE A 66 -12.64 -4.76 -3.16
C ILE A 66 -11.88 -3.48 -3.44
N GLU A 67 -12.37 -2.66 -4.36
CA GLU A 67 -11.73 -1.39 -4.72
C GLU A 67 -12.77 -0.27 -4.86
N TYR A 68 -12.53 0.83 -4.15
CA TYR A 68 -13.41 2.00 -4.14
C TYR A 68 -13.37 2.79 -5.46
N GLY A 69 -12.15 2.97 -6.01
CA GLY A 69 -11.93 3.71 -7.24
C GLY A 69 -12.42 2.95 -8.48
N ASP A 70 -13.38 3.49 -9.22
CA ASP A 70 -13.98 2.84 -10.40
C ASP A 70 -12.94 2.52 -11.48
N ARG A 71 -12.01 3.46 -11.77
CA ARG A 71 -10.95 3.25 -12.76
C ARG A 71 -9.88 2.25 -12.30
N LEU A 72 -9.55 2.27 -11.01
CA LEU A 72 -8.63 1.30 -10.42
C LEU A 72 -9.26 -0.09 -10.45
N ALA A 73 -10.52 -0.23 -10.06
CA ALA A 73 -11.24 -1.49 -10.13
C ALA A 73 -11.32 -2.02 -11.57
N GLN A 74 -11.65 -1.16 -12.54
CA GLN A 74 -11.67 -1.53 -13.96
C GLN A 74 -10.27 -1.94 -14.46
N PHE A 75 -9.22 -1.20 -14.08
CA PHE A 75 -7.84 -1.52 -14.43
C PHE A 75 -7.46 -2.92 -13.93
N THR A 76 -7.73 -3.22 -12.67
CA THR A 76 -7.41 -4.50 -12.05
C THR A 76 -8.25 -5.63 -12.63
N ALA A 77 -9.54 -5.41 -12.87
CA ALA A 77 -10.39 -6.39 -13.56
C ALA A 77 -9.87 -6.74 -14.96
N GLU A 78 -9.45 -5.76 -15.75
CA GLU A 78 -8.87 -5.99 -17.08
C GLU A 78 -7.51 -6.71 -16.99
N LYS A 79 -6.65 -6.33 -16.03
CA LYS A 79 -5.34 -6.96 -15.78
C LYS A 79 -5.46 -8.46 -15.50
N PHE A 80 -6.47 -8.86 -14.73
CA PHE A 80 -6.66 -10.24 -14.30
C PHE A 80 -7.83 -10.97 -15.00
N LYS A 81 -8.37 -10.44 -16.08
CA LYS A 81 -9.53 -11.01 -16.80
C LYS A 81 -9.37 -12.46 -17.29
N SER A 82 -8.13 -12.94 -17.43
CA SER A 82 -7.84 -14.34 -17.79
C SER A 82 -8.00 -15.33 -16.62
N TYR A 83 -8.22 -14.84 -15.41
CA TYR A 83 -8.38 -15.64 -14.19
C TYR A 83 -9.84 -15.57 -13.73
N GLU A 84 -10.68 -16.55 -14.06
CA GLU A 84 -12.12 -16.57 -13.73
C GLU A 84 -12.40 -16.55 -12.22
N THR A 85 -11.43 -16.98 -11.41
CA THR A 85 -11.53 -17.04 -9.94
C THR A 85 -11.13 -15.74 -9.24
N ILE A 86 -10.58 -14.76 -9.97
CA ILE A 86 -10.29 -13.43 -9.44
C ILE A 86 -11.49 -12.53 -9.72
N LYS A 87 -12.12 -12.06 -8.64
CA LYS A 87 -13.29 -11.17 -8.71
C LYS A 87 -12.89 -9.79 -8.24
N VAL A 88 -13.12 -8.78 -9.05
CA VAL A 88 -12.92 -7.37 -8.67
C VAL A 88 -14.28 -6.71 -8.53
N ILE A 89 -14.56 -6.20 -7.34
CA ILE A 89 -15.82 -5.56 -6.97
C ILE A 89 -15.54 -4.08 -6.72
N ASN A 90 -16.17 -3.21 -7.52
CA ASN A 90 -16.10 -1.78 -7.32
C ASN A 90 -17.10 -1.36 -6.23
N SER A 91 -16.60 -1.20 -5.03
CA SER A 91 -17.36 -0.78 -3.85
C SER A 91 -16.43 -0.24 -2.78
N SER A 92 -16.94 0.58 -1.87
CA SER A 92 -16.25 0.78 -0.59
C SER A 92 -16.31 -0.51 0.24
N PHE A 93 -15.27 -0.75 1.04
CA PHE A 93 -15.29 -1.91 1.93
C PHE A 93 -16.44 -1.82 2.93
N GLU A 94 -16.80 -0.61 3.32
CA GLU A 94 -17.88 -0.32 4.25
C GLU A 94 -19.26 -0.76 3.72
N GLU A 95 -19.53 -0.53 2.42
CA GLU A 95 -20.83 -0.80 1.78
C GLU A 95 -20.94 -2.22 1.20
N TRP A 96 -19.80 -2.84 0.88
CA TRP A 96 -19.79 -4.21 0.36
C TRP A 96 -20.39 -5.21 1.35
N ASN A 97 -21.28 -6.08 0.88
CA ASN A 97 -22.06 -7.01 1.69
C ASN A 97 -21.30 -8.25 2.19
N GLY A 98 -20.03 -8.45 1.81
CA GLY A 98 -19.23 -9.61 2.22
C GLY A 98 -19.43 -10.86 1.36
N GLU A 99 -20.02 -10.75 0.18
CA GLU A 99 -20.25 -11.89 -0.72
C GLU A 99 -18.95 -12.59 -1.11
N GLY A 100 -18.98 -13.93 -1.12
CA GLY A 100 -17.85 -14.78 -1.50
C GLY A 100 -17.12 -15.44 -0.34
N GLY A 101 -17.28 -14.94 0.91
CA GLY A 101 -16.70 -15.55 2.11
C GLY A 101 -17.34 -16.90 2.52
N PRO A 102 -16.87 -17.52 3.63
CA PRO A 102 -15.77 -17.01 4.44
C PRO A 102 -14.41 -17.11 3.75
N PHE A 103 -13.45 -16.28 4.22
CA PHE A 103 -12.11 -16.17 3.68
C PHE A 103 -11.08 -16.77 4.65
N LYS A 104 -10.06 -17.42 4.10
CA LYS A 104 -8.91 -17.91 4.87
C LYS A 104 -7.94 -16.78 5.22
N LEU A 105 -7.77 -15.85 4.30
CA LEU A 105 -6.84 -14.74 4.43
C LEU A 105 -7.50 -13.44 3.99
N ALA A 106 -7.32 -12.37 4.76
CA ALA A 106 -7.60 -11.01 4.33
C ALA A 106 -6.29 -10.23 4.21
N ILE A 107 -6.02 -9.65 3.04
CA ILE A 107 -4.86 -8.80 2.78
C ILE A 107 -5.27 -7.37 2.48
N SER A 108 -4.37 -6.42 2.76
CA SER A 108 -4.50 -5.03 2.32
C SER A 108 -3.12 -4.37 2.22
N GLY A 109 -2.77 -3.92 1.02
CA GLY A 109 -1.51 -3.23 0.75
C GLY A 109 -1.68 -1.71 0.73
N THR A 110 -1.18 -1.02 1.75
CA THR A 110 -1.19 0.47 1.85
C THR A 110 -2.59 1.10 1.67
N ALA A 111 -3.66 0.38 2.04
CA ALA A 111 -5.04 0.83 1.86
C ALA A 111 -5.89 0.82 3.14
N PHE A 112 -5.68 -0.11 4.06
CA PHE A 112 -6.58 -0.32 5.21
C PHE A 112 -6.70 0.89 6.15
N HIS A 113 -5.73 1.79 6.16
CA HIS A 113 -5.74 3.01 6.97
C HIS A 113 -6.79 4.06 6.53
N PHE A 114 -7.46 3.85 5.40
CA PHE A 114 -8.60 4.67 4.98
C PHE A 114 -9.93 4.25 5.59
N ILE A 115 -9.96 3.12 6.30
CA ILE A 115 -11.13 2.55 6.93
C ILE A 115 -11.07 2.82 8.44
N GLU A 116 -12.19 3.16 9.06
CA GLU A 116 -12.25 3.33 10.51
C GLU A 116 -11.85 2.01 11.20
N PRO A 117 -10.85 2.00 12.10
CA PRO A 117 -10.26 0.76 12.61
C PRO A 117 -11.27 -0.18 13.27
N LYS A 118 -12.10 0.31 14.19
CA LYS A 118 -13.06 -0.55 14.91
C LYS A 118 -14.04 -1.24 13.97
N PHE A 119 -14.51 -0.51 12.98
CA PHE A 119 -15.40 -1.04 11.94
C PHE A 119 -14.64 -2.02 11.03
N GLY A 120 -13.51 -1.59 10.49
CA GLY A 120 -12.75 -2.35 9.50
C GLY A 120 -12.27 -3.69 10.03
N TYR A 121 -11.59 -3.72 11.18
CA TYR A 121 -11.12 -4.95 11.79
C TYR A 121 -12.26 -5.88 12.19
N ARG A 122 -13.37 -5.33 12.72
CA ARG A 122 -14.55 -6.13 13.08
C ARG A 122 -15.17 -6.79 11.84
N LYS A 123 -15.36 -6.04 10.75
CA LYS A 123 -15.91 -6.58 9.51
C LYS A 123 -15.00 -7.65 8.91
N VAL A 124 -13.67 -7.43 8.90
CA VAL A 124 -12.71 -8.46 8.48
C VAL A 124 -12.83 -9.71 9.34
N TRP A 125 -12.91 -9.56 10.67
CA TRP A 125 -13.08 -10.69 11.58
C TRP A 125 -14.35 -11.50 11.26
N GLU A 126 -15.47 -10.85 10.98
CA GLU A 126 -16.73 -11.50 10.60
C GLU A 126 -16.64 -12.27 9.28
N LEU A 127 -15.87 -11.75 8.31
CA LEU A 127 -15.67 -12.35 6.98
C LEU A 127 -14.66 -13.49 6.96
N LEU A 128 -13.77 -13.58 7.94
CA LEU A 128 -12.79 -14.65 8.02
C LEU A 128 -13.42 -15.94 8.58
N GLU A 129 -12.96 -17.09 8.10
CA GLU A 129 -13.24 -18.39 8.72
C GLU A 129 -12.58 -18.50 10.11
N SER A 130 -12.92 -19.56 10.87
CA SER A 130 -12.43 -19.73 12.25
C SER A 130 -10.90 -19.82 12.36
N SER A 131 -10.22 -20.33 11.33
CA SER A 131 -8.76 -20.41 11.28
C SER A 131 -8.12 -19.28 10.42
N GLY A 132 -8.91 -18.26 10.08
CA GLY A 132 -8.50 -17.20 9.17
C GLY A 132 -7.47 -16.24 9.77
N SER A 133 -6.77 -15.54 8.89
CA SER A 133 -5.70 -14.61 9.24
C SER A 133 -5.84 -13.28 8.50
N ILE A 134 -5.24 -12.25 9.06
CA ILE A 134 -4.98 -10.99 8.36
C ILE A 134 -3.50 -10.89 7.99
N ALA A 135 -3.23 -10.23 6.86
CA ALA A 135 -1.91 -9.80 6.44
C ALA A 135 -2.02 -8.39 5.85
N PHE A 136 -1.88 -7.38 6.70
CA PHE A 136 -1.92 -5.98 6.28
C PHE A 136 -0.50 -5.44 6.21
N PHE A 137 -0.18 -4.70 5.15
CA PHE A 137 1.17 -4.22 4.94
C PHE A 137 1.20 -2.81 4.35
N TRP A 138 2.24 -2.07 4.69
CA TRP A 138 2.42 -0.69 4.25
C TRP A 138 3.86 -0.45 3.81
N THR A 139 4.01 0.33 2.75
CA THR A 139 5.28 1.02 2.50
C THR A 139 5.44 2.09 3.56
N ILE A 140 6.54 2.03 4.30
CA ILE A 140 6.91 2.96 5.36
C ILE A 140 7.87 3.99 4.79
N HIS A 141 7.59 5.26 5.02
CA HIS A 141 8.49 6.33 4.62
C HIS A 141 9.73 6.35 5.53
N VAL A 142 10.90 6.26 4.90
CA VAL A 142 12.19 6.37 5.59
C VAL A 142 12.87 7.66 5.14
N PRO A 143 13.06 8.66 6.01
CA PRO A 143 13.78 9.87 5.67
C PRO A 143 15.28 9.58 5.53
N MET A 144 15.92 10.16 4.51
CA MET A 144 17.36 10.08 4.28
C MET A 144 17.98 11.47 4.45
N PHE A 145 19.23 11.54 4.94
CA PHE A 145 19.86 12.78 5.40
C PHE A 145 21.19 13.11 4.69
N ASP A 146 21.48 12.52 3.54
CA ASP A 146 22.61 12.93 2.71
C ASP A 146 22.39 14.35 2.11
N GLU A 147 23.40 14.85 1.42
CA GLU A 147 23.41 16.20 0.86
C GLU A 147 22.25 16.42 -0.13
N LEU A 148 22.01 15.47 -1.04
CA LEU A 148 20.93 15.56 -2.03
C LEU A 148 19.54 15.56 -1.36
N HIS A 149 19.31 14.67 -0.38
CA HIS A 149 18.03 14.61 0.33
C HIS A 149 17.80 15.88 1.17
N ASN A 150 18.84 16.46 1.74
CA ASN A 150 18.74 17.73 2.47
C ASN A 150 18.44 18.91 1.52
N GLU A 151 19.02 18.93 0.31
CA GLU A 151 18.67 19.92 -0.72
C GLU A 151 17.21 19.79 -1.15
N ILE A 152 16.73 18.55 -1.43
CA ILE A 152 15.34 18.29 -1.77
C ILE A 152 14.40 18.74 -0.64
N ARG A 153 14.75 18.45 0.61
CA ARG A 153 13.97 18.89 1.78
C ARG A 153 13.88 20.43 1.86
N SER A 154 14.92 21.15 1.45
CA SER A 154 14.86 22.62 1.41
C SER A 154 13.80 23.12 0.42
N HIS A 155 13.60 22.43 -0.71
CA HIS A 155 12.55 22.77 -1.66
C HIS A 155 11.16 22.52 -1.11
N TYR A 156 10.97 21.44 -0.34
CA TYR A 156 9.71 21.22 0.37
C TYR A 156 9.44 22.30 1.40
N LYS A 157 10.43 22.69 2.20
CA LYS A 157 10.28 23.77 3.20
C LYS A 157 9.87 25.10 2.58
N GLU A 158 10.40 25.40 1.40
CA GLU A 158 10.08 26.62 0.65
C GLU A 158 8.67 26.58 0.03
N LEU A 159 8.34 25.46 -0.65
CA LEU A 159 7.18 25.40 -1.54
C LEU A 159 6.00 24.60 -0.97
N ALA A 160 6.23 23.62 -0.12
CA ALA A 160 5.20 22.73 0.43
C ALA A 160 5.58 22.25 1.84
N PRO A 161 5.69 23.16 2.83
CA PRO A 161 6.25 22.85 4.16
C PRO A 161 5.49 21.72 4.90
N HIS A 162 4.23 21.53 4.61
CA HIS A 162 3.43 20.43 5.16
C HIS A 162 3.80 19.03 4.57
N LEU A 163 4.64 18.97 3.54
CA LEU A 163 5.19 17.75 2.97
C LEU A 163 6.67 17.53 3.35
N ASP A 164 7.28 18.45 4.09
CA ASP A 164 8.62 18.26 4.66
C ASP A 164 8.60 17.12 5.67
N ASP A 165 9.43 16.11 5.45
CA ASP A 165 9.47 14.89 6.24
C ASP A 165 10.30 15.00 7.53
N SER A 166 10.92 16.16 7.80
CA SER A 166 11.76 16.38 8.97
C SER A 166 11.00 16.34 10.32
N SER A 167 9.69 16.50 10.27
CA SER A 167 8.79 16.44 11.43
C SER A 167 7.83 15.26 11.43
N PHE A 168 7.99 14.33 10.49
CA PHE A 168 7.14 13.14 10.44
C PHE A 168 7.51 12.15 11.56
N GLN A 169 6.56 11.30 11.91
CA GLN A 169 6.84 10.16 12.77
C GLN A 169 7.99 9.33 12.20
N THR A 170 8.79 8.75 13.06
CA THR A 170 9.81 7.80 12.66
C THR A 170 9.17 6.53 12.07
N PRO A 171 9.91 5.76 11.26
CA PRO A 171 9.43 4.45 10.80
C PRO A 171 8.96 3.55 11.95
N GLU A 172 9.72 3.53 13.03
CA GLU A 172 9.46 2.71 14.23
C GLU A 172 8.18 3.15 14.94
N GLU A 173 7.96 4.46 15.12
CA GLU A 173 6.72 5.01 15.70
C GLU A 173 5.51 4.68 14.82
N THR A 174 5.64 4.79 13.49
CA THR A 174 4.57 4.46 12.56
C THR A 174 4.21 2.96 12.60
N ILE A 175 5.21 2.10 12.73
CA ILE A 175 5.03 0.64 12.82
C ILE A 175 4.36 0.29 14.15
N GLU A 176 4.84 0.85 15.26
CA GLU A 176 4.26 0.57 16.58
C GLU A 176 2.81 1.07 16.71
N GLU A 177 2.49 2.25 16.15
CA GLU A 177 1.10 2.73 16.10
C GLU A 177 0.18 1.74 15.38
N ARG A 178 0.58 1.23 14.22
CA ARG A 178 -0.23 0.26 13.47
C ARG A 178 -0.35 -1.08 14.18
N ARG A 179 0.71 -1.53 14.84
CA ARG A 179 0.70 -2.72 15.68
C ARG A 179 -0.29 -2.55 16.82
N ALA A 180 -0.20 -1.45 17.56
CA ALA A 180 -1.08 -1.13 18.66
C ALA A 180 -2.56 -1.11 18.23
N ILE A 181 -2.89 -0.46 17.10
CA ILE A 181 -4.24 -0.45 16.54
C ILE A 181 -4.75 -1.89 16.31
N THR A 182 -3.92 -2.77 15.77
CA THR A 182 -4.31 -4.18 15.52
C THR A 182 -4.55 -4.93 16.83
N GLU A 183 -3.65 -4.79 17.80
CA GLU A 183 -3.71 -5.47 19.11
C GLU A 183 -4.87 -4.96 19.98
N GLU A 184 -5.13 -3.65 19.97
CA GLU A 184 -6.21 -3.01 20.74
C GLU A 184 -7.60 -3.45 20.30
N THR A 185 -7.75 -4.00 19.11
CA THR A 185 -9.03 -4.60 18.67
C THR A 185 -9.45 -5.77 19.57
N GLY A 186 -8.50 -6.49 20.14
CA GLY A 186 -8.71 -7.67 20.99
C GLY A 186 -9.34 -8.88 20.27
N ILE A 187 -9.51 -8.81 18.94
CA ILE A 187 -10.15 -9.86 18.13
C ILE A 187 -9.17 -10.63 17.24
N PHE A 188 -7.91 -10.20 17.24
CA PHE A 188 -6.80 -10.93 16.61
C PHE A 188 -5.74 -11.28 17.65
N THR A 189 -5.15 -12.47 17.50
CA THR A 189 -4.11 -13.00 18.38
C THR A 189 -2.85 -13.33 17.58
N ASN A 190 -1.75 -13.59 18.29
CA ASN A 190 -0.45 -13.89 17.70
C ASN A 190 -0.02 -12.82 16.67
N VAL A 191 -0.22 -11.55 17.02
CA VAL A 191 0.17 -10.43 16.15
C VAL A 191 1.69 -10.43 15.98
N VAL A 192 2.13 -10.53 14.74
CA VAL A 192 3.55 -10.54 14.36
C VAL A 192 3.79 -9.41 13.37
N VAL A 193 4.88 -8.66 13.58
CA VAL A 193 5.34 -7.65 12.63
C VAL A 193 6.62 -8.15 11.97
N ARG A 194 6.70 -7.99 10.66
CA ARG A 194 7.91 -8.25 9.86
C ARG A 194 8.24 -7.04 9.02
N GLU A 195 9.51 -6.77 8.86
CA GLU A 195 9.99 -5.65 8.08
C GLU A 195 10.91 -6.15 6.97
N TYR A 196 10.78 -5.55 5.79
CA TYR A 196 11.57 -5.81 4.60
C TYR A 196 12.11 -4.47 4.10
N SER A 197 13.39 -4.41 3.79
CA SER A 197 14.03 -3.19 3.33
C SER A 197 14.96 -3.46 2.16
N GLU A 198 14.87 -2.62 1.14
CA GLU A 198 15.77 -2.59 0.01
C GLU A 198 16.07 -1.15 -0.41
N ILE A 199 17.21 -0.93 -1.07
CA ILE A 199 17.55 0.37 -1.63
C ILE A 199 17.18 0.36 -3.11
N LEU A 200 16.22 1.22 -3.47
CA LEU A 200 15.82 1.44 -4.85
C LEU A 200 16.51 2.69 -5.41
N THR A 201 16.99 2.58 -6.64
CA THR A 201 17.62 3.70 -7.35
C THR A 201 16.69 4.17 -8.47
N TYR A 202 16.40 5.46 -8.51
CA TYR A 202 15.55 6.08 -9.51
C TYR A 202 16.34 7.10 -10.35
N SER A 203 16.04 7.17 -11.64
CA SER A 203 16.41 8.35 -12.41
C SER A 203 15.66 9.59 -11.90
N SER A 204 16.14 10.79 -12.20
CA SER A 204 15.43 12.02 -11.83
C SER A 204 14.00 12.06 -12.37
N SER A 205 13.78 11.56 -13.58
CA SER A 205 12.47 11.50 -14.23
C SER A 205 11.53 10.49 -13.58
N ASP A 206 12.04 9.29 -13.25
CA ASP A 206 11.24 8.24 -12.60
C ASP A 206 10.88 8.63 -11.16
N TYR A 207 11.81 9.30 -10.46
CA TYR A 207 11.53 9.78 -9.10
C TYR A 207 10.44 10.86 -9.08
N VAL A 208 10.50 11.82 -9.98
CA VAL A 208 9.44 12.83 -10.13
C VAL A 208 8.10 12.20 -10.51
N ALA A 209 8.11 11.20 -11.39
CA ALA A 209 6.92 10.45 -11.76
C ALA A 209 6.34 9.70 -10.54
N LEU A 210 7.19 9.04 -9.74
CA LEU A 210 6.79 8.40 -8.49
C LEU A 210 6.15 9.41 -7.51
N LEU A 211 6.78 10.58 -7.29
CA LEU A 211 6.22 11.63 -6.44
C LEU A 211 4.85 12.10 -6.93
N ASN A 212 4.67 12.22 -8.25
CA ASN A 212 3.39 12.62 -8.84
C ASN A 212 2.28 11.57 -8.68
N THR A 213 2.61 10.32 -8.29
CA THR A 213 1.60 9.32 -7.89
C THR A 213 1.17 9.45 -6.43
N ASN A 214 1.82 10.29 -5.63
CA ASN A 214 1.50 10.46 -4.22
C ASN A 214 0.30 11.42 -4.04
N SER A 215 -0.70 11.04 -3.27
CA SER A 215 -1.91 11.82 -3.04
C SER A 215 -1.63 13.23 -2.50
N LYS A 216 -0.69 13.36 -1.56
CA LYS A 216 -0.32 14.65 -0.97
C LYS A 216 0.29 15.61 -2.01
N HIS A 217 1.11 15.11 -2.94
CA HIS A 217 1.67 15.94 -4.03
C HIS A 217 0.58 16.34 -5.02
N ARG A 218 -0.37 15.47 -5.30
CA ARG A 218 -1.48 15.74 -6.23
C ARG A 218 -2.47 16.78 -5.71
N GLN A 219 -2.53 16.96 -4.39
CA GLN A 219 -3.37 17.99 -3.76
C GLN A 219 -2.75 19.39 -3.82
N LEU A 220 -1.46 19.51 -4.17
CA LEU A 220 -0.85 20.81 -4.38
C LEU A 220 -1.47 21.53 -5.61
N PRO A 221 -1.57 22.86 -5.58
CA PRO A 221 -1.88 23.64 -6.79
C PRO A 221 -0.91 23.28 -7.91
N ASN A 222 -1.42 23.12 -9.14
CA ASN A 222 -0.62 22.62 -10.26
C ASN A 222 0.69 23.40 -10.47
N GLU A 223 0.63 24.73 -10.47
CA GLU A 223 1.83 25.58 -10.65
C GLU A 223 2.87 25.33 -9.54
N GLN A 224 2.44 25.27 -8.28
CA GLN A 224 3.31 25.00 -7.13
C GLN A 224 3.94 23.61 -7.23
N LYS A 225 3.13 22.59 -7.57
CA LYS A 225 3.59 21.23 -7.78
C LYS A 225 4.64 21.14 -8.88
N ASP A 226 4.38 21.77 -10.03
CA ASP A 226 5.28 21.74 -11.17
C ASP A 226 6.62 22.42 -10.85
N ILE A 227 6.60 23.54 -10.14
CA ILE A 227 7.82 24.22 -9.67
C ILE A 227 8.59 23.30 -8.71
N LEU A 228 7.93 22.70 -7.73
CA LEU A 228 8.55 21.79 -6.75
C LEU A 228 9.19 20.59 -7.45
N LEU A 229 8.45 19.89 -8.31
CA LEU A 229 8.93 18.70 -9.01
C LEU A 229 10.11 19.03 -9.95
N ASN A 230 10.07 20.19 -10.63
CA ASN A 230 11.19 20.64 -11.45
C ASN A 230 12.44 20.97 -10.62
N LYS A 231 12.30 21.61 -9.44
CA LYS A 231 13.43 21.85 -8.53
C LYS A 231 14.05 20.53 -8.07
N ILE A 232 13.23 19.56 -7.64
CA ILE A 232 13.68 18.23 -7.23
C ILE A 232 14.43 17.54 -8.36
N LYS A 233 13.84 17.51 -9.57
CA LYS A 233 14.47 16.94 -10.76
C LYS A 233 15.86 17.54 -11.03
N ASN A 234 15.95 18.87 -11.01
CA ASN A 234 17.21 19.57 -11.28
C ASN A 234 18.27 19.28 -10.19
N SER A 235 17.88 19.12 -8.91
CA SER A 235 18.81 18.74 -7.85
C SER A 235 19.38 17.33 -8.10
N ILE A 236 18.55 16.37 -8.47
CA ILE A 236 18.98 15.01 -8.81
C ILE A 236 19.89 15.02 -10.03
N ASP A 237 19.54 15.76 -11.10
CA ASP A 237 20.33 15.85 -12.32
C ASP A 237 21.73 16.43 -12.04
N ARG A 238 21.85 17.44 -11.18
CA ARG A 238 23.15 18.01 -10.74
C ARG A 238 23.96 17.05 -9.87
N SER A 239 23.30 16.19 -9.12
CA SER A 239 23.93 15.21 -8.21
C SER A 239 24.25 13.87 -8.87
N GLY A 240 24.33 13.81 -10.21
CA GLY A 240 24.67 12.58 -10.94
C GLY A 240 23.50 11.87 -11.60
N GLY A 241 22.31 12.47 -11.63
CA GLY A 241 21.14 12.01 -12.40
C GLY A 241 20.31 10.91 -11.74
N THR A 242 20.72 10.42 -10.57
CA THR A 242 20.01 9.36 -9.83
C THR A 242 19.84 9.70 -8.35
N ILE A 243 18.81 9.11 -7.74
CA ILE A 243 18.55 9.20 -6.31
C ILE A 243 18.26 7.80 -5.75
N CYS A 244 18.84 7.48 -4.59
CA CYS A 244 18.55 6.25 -3.86
C CYS A 244 17.46 6.53 -2.81
N LYS A 245 16.53 5.58 -2.65
CA LYS A 245 15.50 5.62 -1.59
C LYS A 245 15.41 4.26 -0.93
N GLU A 246 15.33 4.25 0.38
CA GLU A 246 14.96 3.04 1.10
C GLU A 246 13.47 2.75 0.85
N HIS A 247 13.19 1.57 0.33
CA HIS A 247 11.86 1.00 0.22
C HIS A 247 11.68 0.01 1.36
N ARG A 248 11.03 0.47 2.43
CA ARG A 248 10.73 -0.35 3.60
C ARG A 248 9.26 -0.72 3.59
N VAL A 249 8.98 -2.02 3.75
CA VAL A 249 7.61 -2.55 3.88
C VAL A 249 7.48 -3.19 5.26
N ALA A 250 6.43 -2.82 5.98
CA ALA A 250 6.06 -3.45 7.24
C ALA A 250 4.80 -4.29 7.03
N LEU A 251 4.88 -5.57 7.37
CA LEU A 251 3.81 -6.57 7.32
C LEU A 251 3.32 -6.86 8.74
N PHE A 252 2.01 -6.79 8.92
CA PHE A 252 1.31 -7.08 10.17
C PHE A 252 0.43 -8.31 9.96
N LEU A 253 0.75 -9.37 10.68
CA LEU A 253 0.05 -10.64 10.64
C LEU A 253 -0.74 -10.83 11.93
N GLY A 254 -1.94 -11.39 11.84
CA GLY A 254 -2.77 -11.70 13.01
C GLY A 254 -3.72 -12.84 12.71
N ARG A 255 -3.95 -13.73 13.70
CA ARG A 255 -4.93 -14.82 13.59
C ARG A 255 -6.24 -14.41 14.22
N LYS A 256 -7.34 -14.78 13.58
CA LYS A 256 -8.68 -14.59 14.14
C LYS A 256 -8.78 -15.27 15.52
N LEU A 257 -9.16 -14.51 16.54
CA LEU A 257 -9.51 -15.03 17.85
C LEU A 257 -10.96 -15.55 17.80
N LEU A 258 -11.18 -16.77 18.30
CA LEU A 258 -12.49 -17.42 18.34
C LEU A 258 -13.32 -16.96 19.54
#